data_da60ed0a5e0795909c53302484870c71
#
_entry.id   da60ed0a5e0795909c53302484870c71
#
_cell.length_a   1.000
_cell.length_b   1.000
_cell.length_c   1.000
_cell.angle_alpha   90.00
_cell.angle_beta   90.00
_cell.angle_gamma   90.00
#
_symmetry.space_group_name_H-M   'P 1'
#
loop_
_entity.id
_entity.type
_entity.pdbx_description
1 polymer ?
#
loop_
_entity_poly.entity_id
_entity_poly.type
_entity_poly.pdbx_seq_one_letter_code
_entity_poly.pdbx_strand_id
1 'polypeptide(L)'
;MQTDPIPFRGDKNNDFALATFIRMIYSCLVDADFLDTEFFMKNGKTEREFGEPLEVLWKRLEKHILKWLENDDTDTINGRRTEILKNCIKEGEDEKGIFRLTVPTGGGKTIASLAFALKHAVKHGMDRIIYVIPYTSIIEQNAQIFRDILGEQNVLENHCNVDYSNSEEFKPMQLASENWDKPVIVTTNVQFFESLFSNKSSKCRKIHNIANSVIILDEAQMLSLDYLKPCTAMLEELVDNYKTSIVLCTATQPALDEIWSVKKQITELCPRVEEQFRFLKRVEYQNIGNISKKKLAEKLKEETNALCIVNTKKCAQELYRMLEGEGVYHLSTSMYPNHRKSILKKIRERLAEKRKCVVIATSLVEAGVDLDFKHVYRQIAGIDSMIQAAGRCNREGKNKTSDSNVYLFEFDDAGIIRSQSLQIDTAKSILSDYEEIADLDCITDYFSRLYHHRGETLDKKNIMNEFKRIKCNFETVAKKF
;
A
#
# COMPACT_ATOMS: atom_id res chain seq x y z
N MET A 1 42.28 -11.47 14.77
CA MET A 1 41.01 -11.41 13.97
C MET A 1 41.17 -10.27 13.02
N GLN A 2 41.36 -10.53 11.74
CA GLN A 2 41.27 -9.52 10.70
C GLN A 2 39.76 -9.25 10.52
N THR A 3 39.31 -8.11 10.99
CA THR A 3 37.95 -7.65 10.68
C THR A 3 37.97 -7.19 9.24
N ASP A 4 37.26 -7.92 8.37
CA ASP A 4 36.98 -7.41 7.04
C ASP A 4 36.37 -6.02 7.15
N PRO A 5 36.85 -5.04 6.36
CA PRO A 5 36.24 -3.69 6.39
C PRO A 5 34.76 -3.81 6.04
N ILE A 6 33.92 -3.09 6.79
CA ILE A 6 32.47 -3.05 6.55
C ILE A 6 32.28 -2.59 5.11
N PRO A 7 31.73 -3.41 4.21
CA PRO A 7 31.58 -3.06 2.82
C PRO A 7 30.39 -2.11 2.67
N PHE A 8 30.62 -0.80 2.78
CA PHE A 8 29.68 0.18 2.29
C PHE A 8 29.72 0.16 0.75
N ARG A 9 28.74 -0.47 0.15
CA ARG A 9 28.55 -0.47 -1.31
C ARG A 9 27.69 0.75 -1.66
N GLY A 10 28.29 1.81 -2.14
CA GLY A 10 27.57 2.98 -2.64
C GLY A 10 28.38 4.26 -2.51
N ASP A 11 28.78 4.84 -3.63
CA ASP A 11 29.73 5.96 -3.67
C ASP A 11 29.15 7.35 -3.30
N LYS A 12 27.85 7.48 -3.03
CA LYS A 12 27.21 8.82 -2.98
C LYS A 12 26.59 9.22 -1.65
N ASN A 13 26.40 8.34 -0.68
CA ASN A 13 25.73 8.71 0.57
C ASN A 13 26.33 8.01 1.81
N ASN A 14 27.65 8.00 1.96
CA ASN A 14 28.35 7.35 3.04
C ASN A 14 27.85 7.73 4.43
N ASP A 15 27.44 9.00 4.61
CA ASP A 15 26.94 9.49 5.89
C ASP A 15 25.58 8.88 6.26
N PHE A 16 24.69 8.69 5.29
CA PHE A 16 23.39 8.04 5.50
C PHE A 16 23.54 6.54 5.74
N ALA A 17 24.41 5.88 4.99
CA ALA A 17 24.74 4.46 5.16
C ALA A 17 25.34 4.21 6.57
N LEU A 18 26.26 5.05 7.01
CA LEU A 18 26.84 4.98 8.36
C LEU A 18 25.77 5.17 9.43
N ALA A 19 24.88 6.15 9.27
CA ALA A 19 23.79 6.37 10.22
C ALA A 19 22.83 5.17 10.28
N THR A 20 22.51 4.56 9.14
CA THR A 20 21.68 3.36 9.07
C THR A 20 22.38 2.17 9.74
N PHE A 21 23.69 2.00 9.52
CA PHE A 21 24.47 0.97 10.18
C PHE A 21 24.47 1.13 11.71
N ILE A 22 24.68 2.34 12.22
CA ILE A 22 24.58 2.64 13.66
C ILE A 22 23.20 2.26 14.21
N ARG A 23 22.12 2.57 13.48
CA ARG A 23 20.76 2.17 13.85
C ARG A 23 20.56 0.66 13.87
N MET A 24 21.13 -0.07 12.93
CA MET A 24 21.05 -1.54 12.89
C MET A 24 21.77 -2.16 14.10
N ILE A 25 22.99 -1.71 14.41
CA ILE A 25 23.70 -2.15 15.62
C ILE A 25 22.92 -1.80 16.90
N TYR A 26 22.43 -0.58 16.98
CA TYR A 26 21.62 -0.15 18.13
C TYR A 26 20.35 -1.00 18.27
N SER A 27 19.69 -1.35 17.17
CA SER A 27 18.53 -2.25 17.16
C SER A 27 18.87 -3.63 17.72
N CYS A 28 19.98 -4.23 17.28
CA CYS A 28 20.45 -5.52 17.81
C CYS A 28 20.74 -5.46 19.32
N LEU A 29 21.42 -4.40 19.77
CA LEU A 29 21.77 -4.22 21.18
C LEU A 29 20.54 -4.07 22.04
N VAL A 30 19.62 -3.20 21.63
CA VAL A 30 18.37 -2.94 22.39
C VAL A 30 17.51 -4.19 22.44
N ASP A 31 17.36 -4.91 21.32
CA ASP A 31 16.54 -6.12 21.33
C ASP A 31 17.16 -7.23 22.18
N ALA A 32 18.49 -7.41 22.13
CA ALA A 32 19.19 -8.37 22.97
C ALA A 32 19.02 -8.07 24.47
N ASP A 33 19.11 -6.80 24.88
CA ASP A 33 18.91 -6.36 26.26
C ASP A 33 17.49 -6.65 26.75
N PHE A 34 16.48 -6.35 25.92
CA PHE A 34 15.08 -6.66 26.22
C PHE A 34 14.81 -8.17 26.30
N LEU A 35 15.37 -8.95 25.38
CA LEU A 35 15.21 -10.40 25.37
C LEU A 35 15.88 -11.08 26.57
N ASP A 36 17.09 -10.62 26.96
CA ASP A 36 17.81 -11.11 28.13
C ASP A 36 17.03 -10.77 29.41
N THR A 37 16.52 -9.55 29.53
CA THR A 37 15.69 -9.10 30.64
C THR A 37 14.41 -9.94 30.73
N GLU A 38 13.73 -10.19 29.61
CA GLU A 38 12.53 -11.05 29.56
C GLU A 38 12.84 -12.46 30.03
N PHE A 39 13.92 -13.05 29.51
CA PHE A 39 14.37 -14.41 29.89
C PHE A 39 14.67 -14.49 31.38
N PHE A 40 15.38 -13.51 31.93
CA PHE A 40 15.67 -13.44 33.37
C PHE A 40 14.38 -13.33 34.21
N MET A 41 13.48 -12.40 33.86
CA MET A 41 12.22 -12.19 34.60
C MET A 41 11.27 -13.39 34.55
N LYS A 42 11.37 -14.22 33.53
CA LYS A 42 10.57 -15.45 33.38
C LYS A 42 11.28 -16.73 33.81
N ASN A 43 12.34 -16.60 34.63
CA ASN A 43 13.12 -17.74 35.15
C ASN A 43 13.59 -18.72 34.04
N GLY A 44 14.09 -18.19 32.94
CA GLY A 44 14.65 -18.96 31.85
C GLY A 44 13.61 -19.56 30.89
N LYS A 45 12.34 -19.15 30.95
CA LYS A 45 11.31 -19.57 30.01
C LYS A 45 11.08 -18.50 28.94
N THR A 46 10.82 -18.92 27.74
CA THR A 46 10.38 -18.04 26.65
C THR A 46 8.94 -18.41 26.24
N GLU A 47 8.15 -17.39 25.98
CA GLU A 47 6.79 -17.53 25.42
C GLU A 47 6.76 -17.06 23.95
N ARG A 48 7.95 -16.83 23.36
CA ARG A 48 8.07 -16.40 21.96
C ARG A 48 7.98 -17.59 21.03
N GLU A 49 7.15 -17.44 20.01
CA GLU A 49 6.98 -18.40 18.94
C GLU A 49 7.47 -17.74 17.64
N PHE A 50 8.44 -18.34 16.98
CA PHE A 50 9.08 -17.75 15.78
C PHE A 50 8.30 -18.03 14.50
N GLY A 51 7.40 -18.99 14.49
CA GLY A 51 6.70 -19.46 13.30
C GLY A 51 7.47 -20.57 12.57
N GLU A 52 6.98 -20.92 11.39
CA GLU A 52 7.52 -22.01 10.58
C GLU A 52 8.47 -21.45 9.51
N PRO A 53 9.42 -22.27 9.00
CA PRO A 53 10.32 -21.88 7.91
C PRO A 53 9.56 -21.47 6.64
N LEU A 54 10.12 -20.52 5.87
CA LEU A 54 9.48 -19.99 4.65
C LEU A 54 9.26 -21.07 3.59
N GLU A 55 10.07 -22.13 3.56
CA GLU A 55 9.88 -23.28 2.68
C GLU A 55 8.56 -24.03 2.96
N VAL A 56 8.17 -24.10 4.24
CA VAL A 56 6.88 -24.70 4.62
C VAL A 56 5.74 -23.80 4.19
N LEU A 57 5.89 -22.49 4.36
CA LEU A 57 4.90 -21.51 3.95
C LEU A 57 4.73 -21.47 2.43
N TRP A 58 5.84 -21.56 1.69
CA TRP A 58 5.79 -21.68 0.24
C TRP A 58 4.97 -22.90 -0.21
N LYS A 59 5.23 -24.09 0.37
CA LYS A 59 4.47 -25.31 0.06
C LYS A 59 2.96 -25.17 0.35
N ARG A 60 2.58 -24.44 1.41
CA ARG A 60 1.17 -24.16 1.70
C ARG A 60 0.54 -23.28 0.63
N LEU A 61 1.22 -22.19 0.28
CA LEU A 61 0.74 -21.31 -0.78
C LEU A 61 0.67 -22.06 -2.12
N GLU A 62 1.71 -22.80 -2.49
CA GLU A 62 1.75 -23.60 -3.73
C GLU A 62 0.55 -24.55 -3.82
N LYS A 63 0.24 -25.27 -2.74
CA LYS A 63 -0.94 -26.12 -2.65
C LYS A 63 -2.25 -25.34 -2.81
N HIS A 64 -2.33 -24.14 -2.24
CA HIS A 64 -3.52 -23.28 -2.32
C HIS A 64 -3.79 -22.81 -3.75
N ILE A 65 -2.73 -22.39 -4.47
CA ILE A 65 -2.84 -21.85 -5.84
C ILE A 65 -2.84 -22.90 -6.94
N LEU A 66 -2.57 -24.17 -6.62
CA LEU A 66 -2.38 -25.25 -7.62
C LEU A 66 -3.48 -25.28 -8.68
N LYS A 67 -4.75 -25.24 -8.26
CA LYS A 67 -5.90 -25.25 -9.17
C LYS A 67 -5.99 -24.01 -10.07
N TRP A 68 -5.47 -22.89 -9.61
CA TRP A 68 -5.47 -21.67 -10.42
C TRP A 68 -4.42 -21.75 -11.53
N LEU A 69 -3.28 -22.40 -11.25
CA LEU A 69 -2.19 -22.55 -12.21
C LEU A 69 -2.55 -23.46 -13.41
N GLU A 70 -3.65 -24.22 -13.34
CA GLU A 70 -4.15 -25.02 -14.45
C GLU A 70 -4.94 -24.20 -15.50
N ASN A 71 -5.31 -22.95 -15.18
CA ASN A 71 -6.08 -22.10 -16.08
C ASN A 71 -5.17 -21.28 -17.00
N ASP A 72 -5.05 -21.67 -18.24
CA ASP A 72 -4.25 -20.98 -19.28
C ASP A 72 -5.09 -20.12 -20.24
N ASP A 73 -6.41 -20.01 -20.03
CA ASP A 73 -7.31 -19.23 -20.87
C ASP A 73 -7.15 -17.72 -20.60
N THR A 74 -6.22 -17.08 -21.30
CA THR A 74 -5.93 -15.66 -21.17
C THR A 74 -7.04 -14.73 -21.70
N ASP A 75 -8.10 -15.28 -22.27
CA ASP A 75 -9.28 -14.51 -22.67
C ASP A 75 -10.26 -14.33 -21.51
N THR A 76 -9.94 -14.90 -20.34
CA THR A 76 -10.71 -14.73 -19.10
C THR A 76 -9.93 -13.96 -18.05
N ILE A 77 -10.66 -13.29 -17.15
CA ILE A 77 -10.06 -12.57 -16.00
C ILE A 77 -9.21 -13.51 -15.14
N ASN A 78 -9.68 -14.74 -14.92
CA ASN A 78 -8.94 -15.72 -14.12
C ASN A 78 -7.69 -16.21 -14.82
N GLY A 79 -7.74 -16.41 -16.14
CA GLY A 79 -6.55 -16.77 -16.90
C GLY A 79 -5.49 -15.66 -16.92
N ARG A 80 -5.92 -14.39 -17.02
CA ARG A 80 -4.99 -13.24 -16.89
C ARG A 80 -4.36 -13.17 -15.49
N ARG A 81 -5.12 -13.41 -14.43
CA ARG A 81 -4.60 -13.52 -13.08
C ARG A 81 -3.59 -14.64 -12.92
N THR A 82 -3.88 -15.79 -13.56
CA THR A 82 -2.98 -16.95 -13.57
C THR A 82 -1.69 -16.65 -14.31
N GLU A 83 -1.75 -15.96 -15.44
CA GLU A 83 -0.57 -15.53 -16.19
C GLU A 83 0.35 -14.63 -15.34
N ILE A 84 -0.22 -13.62 -14.66
CA ILE A 84 0.50 -12.74 -13.76
C ILE A 84 1.13 -13.55 -12.61
N LEU A 85 0.36 -14.45 -12.00
CA LEU A 85 0.83 -15.31 -10.91
C LEU A 85 1.99 -16.22 -11.34
N LYS A 86 1.87 -16.87 -12.51
CA LYS A 86 2.93 -17.73 -13.07
C LYS A 86 4.22 -16.93 -13.29
N ASN A 87 4.11 -15.72 -13.86
CA ASN A 87 5.28 -14.88 -14.06
C ASN A 87 5.92 -14.44 -12.75
N CYS A 88 5.13 -14.04 -11.75
CA CYS A 88 5.63 -13.71 -10.42
C CYS A 88 6.38 -14.88 -9.76
N ILE A 89 5.89 -16.11 -9.90
CA ILE A 89 6.57 -17.32 -9.38
C ILE A 89 7.90 -17.54 -10.10
N LYS A 90 7.92 -17.40 -11.44
CA LYS A 90 9.11 -17.58 -12.27
C LYS A 90 10.19 -16.56 -11.92
N GLU A 91 9.84 -15.27 -11.89
CA GLU A 91 10.76 -14.17 -11.59
C GLU A 91 11.20 -14.17 -10.10
N GLY A 92 10.52 -14.96 -9.24
CA GLY A 92 10.97 -15.22 -7.86
C GLY A 92 12.36 -15.90 -7.79
N GLU A 93 12.87 -16.43 -8.90
CA GLU A 93 14.23 -17.00 -9.00
C GLU A 93 15.31 -15.98 -9.41
N ASP A 94 14.92 -14.75 -9.77
CA ASP A 94 15.83 -13.67 -10.14
C ASP A 94 16.70 -13.21 -8.96
N GLU A 95 17.81 -12.53 -9.29
CA GLU A 95 18.71 -11.95 -8.30
C GLU A 95 18.02 -10.90 -7.42
N LYS A 96 18.52 -10.74 -6.18
CA LYS A 96 18.01 -9.74 -5.24
C LYS A 96 18.04 -8.32 -5.81
N GLY A 97 17.01 -7.53 -5.56
CA GLY A 97 16.95 -6.19 -6.10
C GLY A 97 15.61 -5.49 -5.85
N ILE A 98 15.30 -4.56 -6.76
CA ILE A 98 14.03 -3.84 -6.77
C ILE A 98 13.17 -4.36 -7.91
N PHE A 99 11.95 -4.70 -7.57
CA PHE A 99 10.94 -5.21 -8.49
C PHE A 99 9.72 -4.31 -8.47
N ARG A 100 8.96 -4.31 -9.54
CA ARG A 100 7.64 -3.69 -9.58
C ARG A 100 6.60 -4.67 -10.12
N LEU A 101 5.40 -4.57 -9.59
CA LEU A 101 4.25 -5.35 -10.01
C LEU A 101 3.14 -4.37 -10.42
N THR A 102 3.13 -4.03 -11.71
CA THR A 102 2.20 -3.05 -12.30
C THR A 102 0.96 -3.76 -12.81
N VAL A 103 -0.05 -3.87 -11.95
CA VAL A 103 -1.28 -4.63 -12.24
C VAL A 103 -2.52 -3.80 -11.95
N PRO A 104 -3.50 -3.72 -12.87
CA PRO A 104 -4.75 -3.02 -12.65
C PRO A 104 -5.52 -3.56 -11.44
N THR A 105 -6.42 -2.76 -10.90
CA THR A 105 -7.30 -3.17 -9.80
C THR A 105 -8.09 -4.43 -10.19
N GLY A 106 -8.07 -5.44 -9.32
CA GLY A 106 -8.72 -6.73 -9.55
C GLY A 106 -7.90 -7.74 -10.34
N GLY A 107 -6.65 -7.43 -10.73
CA GLY A 107 -5.76 -8.35 -11.43
C GLY A 107 -5.00 -9.35 -10.54
N GLY A 108 -5.31 -9.45 -9.23
CA GLY A 108 -4.77 -10.50 -8.36
C GLY A 108 -3.44 -10.15 -7.67
N LYS A 109 -3.09 -8.86 -7.53
CA LYS A 109 -1.84 -8.36 -6.93
C LYS A 109 -1.43 -9.04 -5.62
N THR A 110 -2.36 -9.18 -4.67
CA THR A 110 -2.08 -9.65 -3.30
C THR A 110 -1.47 -11.05 -3.28
N ILE A 111 -2.05 -11.99 -4.02
CA ILE A 111 -1.53 -13.36 -4.06
C ILE A 111 -0.31 -13.48 -4.96
N ALA A 112 -0.27 -12.74 -6.07
CA ALA A 112 0.87 -12.75 -6.98
C ALA A 112 2.13 -12.19 -6.32
N SER A 113 2.03 -11.07 -5.57
CA SER A 113 3.16 -10.50 -4.83
C SER A 113 3.61 -11.39 -3.67
N LEU A 114 2.67 -12.03 -2.96
CA LEU A 114 3.02 -13.01 -1.91
C LEU A 114 3.73 -14.23 -2.50
N ALA A 115 3.28 -14.73 -3.66
CA ALA A 115 3.88 -15.88 -4.33
C ALA A 115 5.31 -15.56 -4.80
N PHE A 116 5.52 -14.39 -5.43
CA PHE A 116 6.86 -13.90 -5.74
C PHE A 116 7.73 -13.87 -4.47
N ALA A 117 7.25 -13.20 -3.41
CA ALA A 117 8.04 -12.97 -2.21
C ALA A 117 8.43 -14.27 -1.50
N LEU A 118 7.52 -15.23 -1.37
CA LEU A 118 7.83 -16.54 -0.76
C LEU A 118 8.81 -17.33 -1.63
N LYS A 119 8.59 -17.39 -2.94
CA LYS A 119 9.50 -18.08 -3.85
C LYS A 119 10.89 -17.47 -3.83
N HIS A 120 10.98 -16.14 -3.88
CA HIS A 120 12.22 -15.38 -3.85
C HIS A 120 12.97 -15.53 -2.51
N ALA A 121 12.25 -15.45 -1.41
CA ALA A 121 12.83 -15.63 -0.09
C ALA A 121 13.39 -17.04 0.11
N VAL A 122 12.69 -18.09 -0.31
CA VAL A 122 13.19 -19.47 -0.27
C VAL A 122 14.42 -19.63 -1.16
N LYS A 123 14.41 -19.11 -2.40
CA LYS A 123 15.54 -19.19 -3.33
C LYS A 123 16.82 -18.58 -2.75
N HIS A 124 16.69 -17.45 -2.08
CA HIS A 124 17.83 -16.65 -1.61
C HIS A 124 18.13 -16.80 -0.11
N GLY A 125 17.49 -17.74 0.60
CA GLY A 125 17.69 -17.96 2.02
C GLY A 125 17.40 -16.70 2.85
N MET A 126 16.30 -16.01 2.53
CA MET A 126 15.89 -14.82 3.28
C MET A 126 15.03 -15.22 4.48
N ASP A 127 14.95 -14.33 5.49
CA ASP A 127 14.39 -14.68 6.79
C ASP A 127 12.90 -14.46 6.88
N ARG A 128 12.37 -13.44 6.17
CA ARG A 128 10.95 -13.04 6.31
C ARG A 128 10.42 -12.23 5.15
N ILE A 129 9.08 -12.05 5.18
CA ILE A 129 8.34 -11.20 4.27
C ILE A 129 7.69 -10.07 5.09
N ILE A 130 7.85 -8.82 4.65
CA ILE A 130 7.22 -7.65 5.26
C ILE A 130 6.26 -7.04 4.24
N TYR A 131 4.97 -7.18 4.49
CA TYR A 131 3.90 -6.65 3.63
C TYR A 131 3.43 -5.31 4.19
N VAL A 132 3.72 -4.23 3.49
CA VAL A 132 3.49 -2.86 3.92
C VAL A 132 2.31 -2.27 3.15
N ILE A 133 1.29 -1.80 3.87
CA ILE A 133 0.02 -1.33 3.32
C ILE A 133 -0.24 0.12 3.77
N PRO A 134 -0.81 1.00 2.92
CA PRO A 134 -1.04 2.40 3.30
C PRO A 134 -2.15 2.60 4.34
N TYR A 135 -3.13 1.70 4.42
CA TYR A 135 -4.33 1.90 5.23
C TYR A 135 -4.63 0.75 6.18
N THR A 136 -4.94 1.08 7.43
CA THR A 136 -5.32 0.10 8.47
C THR A 136 -6.58 -0.69 8.14
N SER A 137 -7.49 -0.15 7.33
CA SER A 137 -8.73 -0.84 6.92
C SER A 137 -8.50 -2.05 6.00
N ILE A 138 -7.36 -2.12 5.33
CA ILE A 138 -7.00 -3.22 4.42
C ILE A 138 -6.16 -4.28 5.14
N ILE A 139 -5.43 -3.89 6.17
CA ILE A 139 -4.50 -4.77 6.87
C ILE A 139 -5.23 -5.99 7.43
N GLU A 140 -6.32 -5.78 8.16
CA GLU A 140 -7.13 -6.87 8.75
C GLU A 140 -7.53 -7.90 7.67
N GLN A 141 -7.95 -7.42 6.48
CA GLN A 141 -8.38 -8.29 5.39
C GLN A 141 -7.21 -9.07 4.77
N ASN A 142 -6.10 -8.40 4.46
CA ASN A 142 -4.93 -9.05 3.86
C ASN A 142 -4.25 -9.99 4.85
N ALA A 143 -4.13 -9.58 6.12
CA ALA A 143 -3.60 -10.42 7.18
C ALA A 143 -4.45 -11.70 7.36
N GLN A 144 -5.79 -11.59 7.28
CA GLN A 144 -6.65 -12.75 7.37
C GLN A 144 -6.47 -13.70 6.18
N ILE A 145 -6.40 -13.18 4.95
CA ILE A 145 -6.10 -14.01 3.77
C ILE A 145 -4.76 -14.75 3.95
N PHE A 146 -3.74 -14.08 4.45
CA PHE A 146 -2.43 -14.71 4.67
C PHE A 146 -2.50 -15.75 5.80
N ARG A 147 -3.23 -15.50 6.89
CA ARG A 147 -3.45 -16.49 7.97
C ARG A 147 -4.17 -17.73 7.47
N ASP A 148 -5.21 -17.54 6.67
CA ASP A 148 -5.99 -18.66 6.10
C ASP A 148 -5.12 -19.57 5.19
N ILE A 149 -4.13 -19.01 4.52
CA ILE A 149 -3.24 -19.74 3.61
C ILE A 149 -2.02 -20.30 4.36
N LEU A 150 -1.38 -19.47 5.17
CA LEU A 150 -0.06 -19.76 5.74
C LEU A 150 -0.12 -20.32 7.18
N GLY A 151 -1.23 -20.13 7.87
CA GLY A 151 -1.44 -20.48 9.27
C GLY A 151 -1.31 -19.27 10.20
N GLU A 152 -2.18 -19.25 11.22
CA GLU A 152 -2.33 -18.13 12.18
C GLU A 152 -1.00 -17.75 12.85
N GLN A 153 -0.23 -18.75 13.29
CA GLN A 153 1.03 -18.58 14.00
C GLN A 153 2.15 -17.92 13.18
N ASN A 154 2.00 -17.86 11.86
CA ASN A 154 3.05 -17.40 10.96
C ASN A 154 2.89 -15.93 10.52
N VAL A 155 1.73 -15.32 10.78
CA VAL A 155 1.38 -13.99 10.28
C VAL A 155 1.17 -13.03 11.44
N LEU A 156 2.09 -12.08 11.57
CA LEU A 156 1.97 -10.97 12.52
C LEU A 156 1.30 -9.77 11.85
N GLU A 157 0.21 -9.30 12.43
CA GLU A 157 -0.41 -8.03 12.09
C GLU A 157 0.09 -6.96 13.07
N ASN A 158 0.70 -5.86 12.58
CA ASN A 158 1.26 -4.83 13.46
C ASN A 158 0.93 -3.41 12.96
N HIS A 159 -0.03 -2.76 13.61
CA HIS A 159 -0.42 -1.36 13.39
C HIS A 159 -1.08 -0.77 14.65
N CYS A 160 -1.33 0.55 14.64
CA CYS A 160 -1.79 1.30 15.82
C CYS A 160 -3.15 0.88 16.40
N ASN A 161 -3.98 0.14 15.66
CA ASN A 161 -5.31 -0.29 16.10
C ASN A 161 -5.36 -1.74 16.61
N VAL A 162 -4.25 -2.48 16.54
CA VAL A 162 -4.20 -3.86 17.06
C VAL A 162 -3.92 -3.81 18.55
N ASP A 163 -4.81 -4.42 19.31
CA ASP A 163 -4.67 -4.58 20.76
C ASP A 163 -4.53 -6.07 21.09
N TYR A 164 -3.33 -6.49 21.40
CA TYR A 164 -3.02 -7.85 21.84
C TYR A 164 -3.09 -8.01 23.37
N SER A 165 -3.44 -6.94 24.13
CA SER A 165 -3.36 -6.93 25.60
C SER A 165 -4.47 -7.73 26.29
N ASN A 166 -5.52 -8.14 25.57
CA ASN A 166 -6.76 -8.61 26.17
C ASN A 166 -6.88 -10.12 26.41
N SER A 167 -5.87 -10.95 26.05
CA SER A 167 -5.85 -12.36 26.41
C SER A 167 -4.43 -12.94 26.44
N GLU A 168 -4.20 -13.95 27.28
CA GLU A 168 -2.92 -14.68 27.30
C GLU A 168 -2.66 -15.43 25.99
N GLU A 169 -3.69 -15.78 25.24
CA GLU A 169 -3.61 -16.43 23.94
C GLU A 169 -2.89 -15.56 22.88
N PHE A 170 -3.01 -14.23 22.96
CA PHE A 170 -2.34 -13.30 22.05
C PHE A 170 -0.94 -12.87 22.49
N LYS A 171 -0.46 -13.35 23.63
CA LYS A 171 0.84 -12.97 24.18
C LYS A 171 2.03 -13.25 23.26
N PRO A 172 2.12 -14.38 22.52
CA PRO A 172 3.18 -14.60 21.55
C PRO A 172 3.18 -13.56 20.41
N MET A 173 1.99 -13.14 19.95
CA MET A 173 1.85 -12.09 18.92
C MET A 173 2.19 -10.70 19.45
N GLN A 174 1.84 -10.40 20.68
CA GLN A 174 2.24 -9.17 21.36
C GLN A 174 3.77 -9.06 21.44
N LEU A 175 4.43 -10.11 21.92
CA LEU A 175 5.89 -10.16 22.02
C LEU A 175 6.55 -10.07 20.65
N ALA A 176 6.02 -10.74 19.63
CA ALA A 176 6.51 -10.66 18.26
C ALA A 176 6.33 -9.26 17.65
N SER A 177 5.30 -8.51 18.05
CA SER A 177 5.06 -7.16 17.53
C SER A 177 6.13 -6.14 17.97
N GLU A 178 6.86 -6.45 19.02
CA GLU A 178 7.90 -5.58 19.57
C GLU A 178 9.16 -5.58 18.68
N ASN A 179 9.56 -6.74 18.15
CA ASN A 179 10.78 -6.89 17.36
C ASN A 179 10.56 -7.46 15.94
N TRP A 180 9.33 -7.80 15.56
CA TRP A 180 8.98 -8.39 14.24
C TRP A 180 9.62 -9.76 13.98
N ASP A 181 9.71 -10.57 14.98
CA ASP A 181 10.30 -11.90 14.86
C ASP A 181 9.26 -12.95 14.46
N LYS A 182 8.71 -12.79 13.27
CA LYS A 182 7.77 -13.71 12.60
C LYS A 182 8.12 -13.82 11.11
N PRO A 183 7.78 -14.92 10.45
CA PRO A 183 8.11 -15.12 9.03
C PRO A 183 7.33 -14.19 8.09
N VAL A 184 6.11 -13.78 8.44
CA VAL A 184 5.30 -12.86 7.64
C VAL A 184 4.75 -11.75 8.53
N ILE A 185 5.05 -10.51 8.16
CA ILE A 185 4.63 -9.31 8.89
C ILE A 185 3.75 -8.48 7.97
N VAL A 186 2.57 -8.09 8.46
CA VAL A 186 1.67 -7.16 7.76
C VAL A 186 1.58 -5.88 8.57
N THR A 187 2.00 -4.76 7.99
CA THR A 187 2.12 -3.48 8.70
C THR A 187 1.72 -2.28 7.84
N THR A 188 1.69 -1.07 8.42
CA THR A 188 1.44 0.17 7.69
C THR A 188 2.71 0.83 7.18
N ASN A 189 2.61 1.66 6.11
CA ASN A 189 3.69 2.56 5.67
C ASN A 189 4.21 3.41 6.84
N VAL A 190 3.30 3.97 7.65
CA VAL A 190 3.66 4.80 8.81
C VAL A 190 4.47 4.00 9.81
N GLN A 191 3.99 2.82 10.24
CA GLN A 191 4.68 1.98 11.22
C GLN A 191 6.05 1.52 10.71
N PHE A 192 6.14 1.15 9.43
CA PHE A 192 7.38 0.72 8.80
C PHE A 192 8.44 1.82 8.81
N PHE A 193 8.15 2.97 8.20
CA PHE A 193 9.11 4.05 8.08
C PHE A 193 9.37 4.78 9.40
N GLU A 194 8.35 4.98 10.26
CA GLU A 194 8.60 5.51 11.60
C GLU A 194 9.56 4.64 12.41
N SER A 195 9.51 3.32 12.29
CA SER A 195 10.47 2.45 12.97
C SER A 195 11.90 2.71 12.50
N LEU A 196 12.09 2.86 11.18
CA LEU A 196 13.38 3.12 10.56
C LEU A 196 13.97 4.50 10.92
N PHE A 197 13.15 5.52 11.19
CA PHE A 197 13.59 6.87 11.50
C PHE A 197 13.44 7.26 12.98
N SER A 198 12.87 6.42 13.83
CA SER A 198 12.68 6.68 15.27
C SER A 198 13.99 6.69 16.05
N ASN A 199 13.99 7.38 17.19
CA ASN A 199 15.03 7.30 18.22
C ASN A 199 14.55 6.59 19.50
N LYS A 200 13.29 6.12 19.54
CA LYS A 200 12.74 5.41 20.69
C LYS A 200 13.16 3.94 20.64
N SER A 201 13.77 3.44 21.72
CA SER A 201 14.24 2.05 21.83
C SER A 201 13.17 1.03 21.45
N SER A 202 11.92 1.21 21.94
CA SER A 202 10.80 0.33 21.63
C SER A 202 10.43 0.26 20.14
N LYS A 203 10.65 1.33 19.37
CA LYS A 203 10.45 1.33 17.91
C LYS A 203 11.68 0.80 17.18
N CYS A 204 12.87 1.02 17.73
CA CYS A 204 14.13 0.59 17.10
C CYS A 204 14.37 -0.93 17.19
N ARG A 205 13.83 -1.63 18.19
CA ARG A 205 14.02 -3.08 18.41
C ARG A 205 13.80 -3.95 17.18
N LYS A 206 12.96 -3.53 16.25
CA LYS A 206 12.53 -4.30 15.07
C LYS A 206 13.37 -4.04 13.81
N ILE A 207 14.23 -3.01 13.82
CA ILE A 207 14.89 -2.54 12.58
C ILE A 207 15.84 -3.61 12.03
N HIS A 208 16.62 -4.28 12.89
CA HIS A 208 17.57 -5.34 12.46
C HIS A 208 16.85 -6.51 11.79
N ASN A 209 15.61 -6.78 12.16
CA ASN A 209 14.77 -7.81 11.57
C ASN A 209 14.18 -7.43 10.19
N ILE A 210 14.46 -6.22 9.71
CA ILE A 210 14.15 -5.81 8.31
C ILE A 210 15.24 -6.30 7.35
N ALA A 211 16.47 -6.51 7.83
CA ALA A 211 17.54 -7.06 7.01
C ALA A 211 17.17 -8.47 6.49
N ASN A 212 17.73 -8.84 5.35
CA ASN A 212 17.53 -10.15 4.70
C ASN A 212 16.05 -10.54 4.53
N SER A 213 15.20 -9.56 4.16
CA SER A 213 13.76 -9.75 3.97
C SER A 213 13.28 -9.34 2.58
N VAL A 214 12.12 -9.85 2.17
CA VAL A 214 11.39 -9.33 1.01
C VAL A 214 10.36 -8.33 1.53
N ILE A 215 10.45 -7.07 1.09
CA ILE A 215 9.53 -6.00 1.45
C ILE A 215 8.58 -5.76 0.28
N ILE A 216 7.29 -5.94 0.50
CA ILE A 216 6.24 -5.62 -0.46
C ILE A 216 5.59 -4.30 -0.03
N LEU A 217 5.71 -3.27 -0.86
CA LEU A 217 5.01 -1.99 -0.68
C LEU A 217 3.73 -2.03 -1.53
N ASP A 218 2.60 -2.36 -0.91
CA ASP A 218 1.31 -2.33 -1.59
C ASP A 218 0.81 -0.89 -1.74
N GLU A 219 0.23 -0.57 -2.89
CA GLU A 219 -0.15 0.79 -3.29
C GLU A 219 1.03 1.77 -3.12
N ALA A 220 2.17 1.47 -3.73
CA ALA A 220 3.44 2.21 -3.58
C ALA A 220 3.31 3.71 -3.89
N GLN A 221 2.35 4.13 -4.75
CA GLN A 221 2.05 5.54 -5.02
C GLN A 221 1.54 6.32 -3.79
N MET A 222 1.11 5.61 -2.75
CA MET A 222 0.63 6.22 -1.50
C MET A 222 1.75 6.58 -0.51
N LEU A 223 3.01 6.43 -0.91
CA LEU A 223 4.13 6.96 -0.13
C LEU A 223 3.98 8.47 0.02
N SER A 224 4.17 8.97 1.24
CA SER A 224 3.99 10.39 1.53
C SER A 224 4.97 11.25 0.73
N LEU A 225 4.45 12.16 -0.09
CA LEU A 225 5.26 13.09 -0.88
C LEU A 225 6.19 13.97 -0.02
N ASP A 226 5.75 14.33 1.18
CA ASP A 226 6.55 15.18 2.09
C ASP A 226 7.80 14.46 2.66
N TYR A 227 7.84 13.11 2.55
CA TYR A 227 8.94 12.25 3.04
C TYR A 227 9.48 11.31 1.95
N LEU A 228 9.17 11.56 0.68
CA LEU A 228 9.46 10.61 -0.39
C LEU A 228 10.97 10.37 -0.57
N LYS A 229 11.79 11.43 -0.58
CA LYS A 229 13.25 11.32 -0.67
C LYS A 229 13.88 10.51 0.47
N PRO A 230 13.61 10.77 1.77
CA PRO A 230 14.16 9.94 2.84
C PRO A 230 13.63 8.49 2.82
N CYS A 231 12.37 8.28 2.45
CA CYS A 231 11.82 6.92 2.33
C CYS A 231 12.50 6.13 1.21
N THR A 232 12.66 6.70 0.01
CA THR A 232 13.34 6.05 -1.11
C THR A 232 14.82 5.81 -0.82
N ALA A 233 15.52 6.77 -0.21
CA ALA A 233 16.91 6.59 0.21
C ALA A 233 17.08 5.43 1.21
N MET A 234 16.13 5.27 2.14
CA MET A 234 16.16 4.15 3.08
C MET A 234 15.90 2.80 2.38
N LEU A 235 14.98 2.77 1.42
CA LEU A 235 14.74 1.57 0.62
C LEU A 235 15.97 1.17 -0.21
N GLU A 236 16.66 2.15 -0.84
CA GLU A 236 17.93 1.91 -1.54
C GLU A 236 18.98 1.32 -0.60
N GLU A 237 19.13 1.90 0.58
CA GLU A 237 20.10 1.46 1.58
C GLU A 237 19.84 0.02 2.03
N LEU A 238 18.56 -0.35 2.24
CA LEU A 238 18.18 -1.72 2.60
C LEU A 238 18.54 -2.74 1.50
N VAL A 239 18.35 -2.38 0.23
CA VAL A 239 18.71 -3.24 -0.90
C VAL A 239 20.22 -3.37 -1.03
N ASP A 240 20.95 -2.25 -0.94
CA ASP A 240 22.39 -2.22 -1.22
C ASP A 240 23.22 -2.88 -0.12
N ASN A 241 22.85 -2.67 1.15
CA ASN A 241 23.69 -3.05 2.28
C ASN A 241 23.09 -4.11 3.21
N TYR A 242 21.77 -4.39 3.13
CA TYR A 242 21.10 -5.31 4.08
C TYR A 242 20.44 -6.51 3.42
N LYS A 243 20.85 -6.86 2.19
CA LYS A 243 20.41 -8.06 1.45
C LYS A 243 18.88 -8.15 1.27
N THR A 244 18.19 -7.02 1.25
CA THR A 244 16.75 -6.94 1.12
C THR A 244 16.35 -6.88 -0.35
N SER A 245 15.18 -7.45 -0.70
CA SER A 245 14.54 -7.23 -2.00
C SER A 245 13.23 -6.45 -1.78
N ILE A 246 12.89 -5.56 -2.73
CA ILE A 246 11.71 -4.69 -2.63
C ILE A 246 10.80 -4.94 -3.81
N VAL A 247 9.50 -5.04 -3.55
CA VAL A 247 8.45 -5.15 -4.57
C VAL A 247 7.50 -3.95 -4.45
N LEU A 248 7.46 -3.12 -5.49
CA LEU A 248 6.54 -1.98 -5.59
C LEU A 248 5.26 -2.44 -6.28
N CYS A 249 4.20 -2.68 -5.51
CA CYS A 249 2.91 -3.14 -6.02
C CYS A 249 1.94 -1.97 -6.21
N THR A 250 1.41 -1.79 -7.43
CA THR A 250 0.43 -0.73 -7.68
C THR A 250 -0.29 -0.91 -9.02
N ALA A 251 -1.48 -0.30 -9.15
CA ALA A 251 -2.14 -0.10 -10.43
C ALA A 251 -1.69 1.19 -11.12
N THR A 252 -1.16 2.15 -10.36
CA THR A 252 -0.72 3.47 -10.81
C THR A 252 0.75 3.63 -10.45
N GLN A 253 1.63 3.10 -11.31
CA GLN A 253 3.07 3.08 -11.03
C GLN A 253 3.61 4.51 -10.89
N PRO A 254 4.08 4.90 -9.70
CA PRO A 254 4.73 6.19 -9.53
C PRO A 254 6.08 6.18 -10.24
N ALA A 255 6.45 7.32 -10.85
CA ALA A 255 7.72 7.48 -11.54
C ALA A 255 8.90 7.57 -10.55
N LEU A 256 9.05 6.58 -9.66
CA LEU A 256 10.11 6.56 -8.65
C LEU A 256 11.51 6.45 -9.25
N ASP A 257 11.61 5.98 -10.51
CA ASP A 257 12.87 5.90 -11.25
C ASP A 257 13.59 7.27 -11.32
N GLU A 258 12.84 8.38 -11.25
CA GLU A 258 13.38 9.74 -11.22
C GLU A 258 13.91 10.18 -9.85
N ILE A 259 13.52 9.45 -8.79
CA ILE A 259 13.82 9.84 -7.40
C ILE A 259 14.97 9.03 -6.82
N TRP A 260 15.21 7.80 -7.32
CA TRP A 260 16.32 6.98 -6.87
C TRP A 260 17.66 7.73 -7.03
N SER A 261 18.52 7.63 -6.03
CA SER A 261 19.84 8.32 -6.02
C SER A 261 20.78 7.82 -7.10
N VAL A 262 20.63 6.55 -7.48
CA VAL A 262 21.35 5.88 -8.55
C VAL A 262 20.34 5.22 -9.48
N LYS A 263 20.58 5.28 -10.80
CA LYS A 263 19.74 4.62 -11.79
C LYS A 263 19.81 3.10 -11.55
N LYS A 264 18.81 2.54 -10.88
CA LYS A 264 18.72 1.11 -10.57
C LYS A 264 17.94 0.39 -11.66
N GLN A 265 18.35 -0.85 -11.92
CA GLN A 265 17.56 -1.74 -12.76
C GLN A 265 16.36 -2.22 -11.91
N ILE A 266 15.16 -1.93 -12.37
CA ILE A 266 13.91 -2.41 -11.76
C ILE A 266 13.30 -3.44 -12.69
N THR A 267 13.04 -4.63 -12.16
CA THR A 267 12.43 -5.73 -12.93
C THR A 267 10.91 -5.67 -12.82
N GLU A 268 10.19 -5.65 -13.96
CA GLU A 268 8.75 -5.71 -14.01
C GLU A 268 8.26 -7.15 -13.89
N LEU A 269 7.43 -7.44 -12.90
CA LEU A 269 6.86 -8.76 -12.63
C LEU A 269 5.57 -9.03 -13.40
N CYS A 270 4.88 -8.00 -13.87
CA CYS A 270 3.66 -8.16 -14.65
C CYS A 270 4.00 -8.42 -16.12
N PRO A 271 3.60 -9.55 -16.68
CA PRO A 271 3.84 -9.81 -18.11
C PRO A 271 2.88 -8.95 -18.95
N ARG A 272 3.38 -8.40 -20.06
CA ARG A 272 2.55 -7.68 -21.04
C ARG A 272 1.66 -6.60 -20.41
N VAL A 273 2.27 -5.70 -19.59
CA VAL A 273 1.55 -4.71 -18.77
C VAL A 273 0.45 -3.98 -19.56
N GLU A 274 0.75 -3.45 -20.75
CA GLU A 274 -0.24 -2.74 -21.57
C GLU A 274 -1.44 -3.59 -21.96
N GLU A 275 -1.22 -4.87 -22.30
CA GLU A 275 -2.30 -5.80 -22.64
C GLU A 275 -3.17 -6.10 -21.41
N GLN A 276 -2.55 -6.23 -20.22
CA GLN A 276 -3.29 -6.41 -18.97
C GLN A 276 -4.19 -5.20 -18.68
N PHE A 277 -3.68 -3.99 -18.90
CA PHE A 277 -4.46 -2.76 -18.70
C PHE A 277 -5.62 -2.66 -19.68
N ARG A 278 -5.39 -2.94 -20.96
CA ARG A 278 -6.47 -2.96 -21.98
C ARG A 278 -7.53 -4.02 -21.68
N PHE A 279 -7.11 -5.23 -21.32
CA PHE A 279 -8.03 -6.33 -21.02
C PHE A 279 -8.86 -6.08 -19.77
N LEU A 280 -8.26 -5.51 -18.72
CA LEU A 280 -8.91 -5.22 -17.45
C LEU A 280 -9.61 -3.86 -17.41
N LYS A 281 -9.68 -3.13 -18.53
CA LYS A 281 -10.49 -1.90 -18.63
C LYS A 281 -11.96 -2.24 -18.46
N ARG A 282 -12.61 -1.64 -17.43
CA ARG A 282 -13.97 -1.98 -17.03
C ARG A 282 -14.93 -0.80 -17.00
N VAL A 283 -14.40 0.40 -17.22
CA VAL A 283 -15.15 1.65 -17.06
C VAL A 283 -14.80 2.64 -18.17
N GLU A 284 -15.69 3.59 -18.38
CA GLU A 284 -15.44 4.78 -19.19
C GLU A 284 -15.41 6.01 -18.30
N TYR A 285 -14.47 6.92 -18.57
CA TYR A 285 -14.37 8.19 -17.86
C TYR A 285 -15.11 9.28 -18.61
N GLN A 286 -15.91 10.06 -17.89
CA GLN A 286 -16.64 11.18 -18.43
C GLN A 286 -16.43 12.42 -17.56
N ASN A 287 -15.77 13.43 -18.09
CA ASN A 287 -15.64 14.71 -17.39
C ASN A 287 -16.91 15.53 -17.59
N ILE A 288 -17.69 15.71 -16.51
CA ILE A 288 -18.93 16.49 -16.53
C ILE A 288 -18.73 17.96 -16.12
N GLY A 289 -17.47 18.38 -15.93
CA GLY A 289 -17.09 19.75 -15.65
C GLY A 289 -17.56 20.27 -14.29
N ASN A 290 -17.83 21.56 -14.24
CA ASN A 290 -18.29 22.23 -13.04
C ASN A 290 -19.79 21.96 -12.80
N ILE A 291 -20.12 21.61 -11.55
CA ILE A 291 -21.49 21.29 -11.15
C ILE A 291 -21.79 21.83 -9.73
N SER A 292 -22.97 22.38 -9.52
CA SER A 292 -23.39 22.75 -8.17
C SER A 292 -23.76 21.51 -7.35
N LYS A 293 -23.60 21.58 -6.01
CA LYS A 293 -23.99 20.50 -5.09
C LYS A 293 -25.46 20.09 -5.27
N LYS A 294 -26.33 21.07 -5.56
CA LYS A 294 -27.74 20.81 -5.79
C LYS A 294 -28.00 19.97 -7.03
N LYS A 295 -27.38 20.34 -8.17
CA LYS A 295 -27.49 19.57 -9.42
C LYS A 295 -26.90 18.18 -9.29
N LEU A 296 -25.77 18.03 -8.58
CA LEU A 296 -25.19 16.72 -8.31
C LEU A 296 -26.12 15.86 -7.45
N ALA A 297 -26.72 16.45 -6.42
CA ALA A 297 -27.70 15.75 -5.58
C ALA A 297 -28.93 15.31 -6.39
N GLU A 298 -29.44 16.14 -7.30
CA GLU A 298 -30.51 15.76 -8.22
C GLU A 298 -30.17 14.56 -9.09
N LYS A 299 -28.97 14.55 -9.72
CA LYS A 299 -28.48 13.39 -10.47
C LYS A 299 -28.36 12.12 -9.60
N LEU A 300 -27.80 12.24 -8.40
CA LEU A 300 -27.62 11.11 -7.49
C LEU A 300 -28.96 10.56 -6.95
N LYS A 301 -30.03 11.35 -6.88
CA LYS A 301 -31.37 10.87 -6.52
C LYS A 301 -31.95 9.90 -7.55
N GLU A 302 -31.61 10.09 -8.82
CA GLU A 302 -32.05 9.23 -9.92
C GLU A 302 -31.29 7.90 -9.96
N GLU A 303 -30.11 7.85 -9.31
CA GLU A 303 -29.28 6.66 -9.28
C GLU A 303 -29.87 5.56 -8.38
N THR A 304 -29.73 4.33 -8.84
CA THR A 304 -30.09 3.14 -8.07
C THR A 304 -28.89 2.49 -7.42
N ASN A 305 -27.70 2.63 -8.04
CA ASN A 305 -26.44 2.04 -7.58
C ASN A 305 -25.29 2.97 -7.96
N ALA A 306 -24.90 3.84 -7.02
CA ALA A 306 -23.85 4.83 -7.26
C ALA A 306 -22.99 5.10 -6.01
N LEU A 307 -21.71 5.40 -6.26
CA LEU A 307 -20.76 5.90 -5.28
C LEU A 307 -20.36 7.32 -5.66
N CYS A 308 -20.48 8.26 -4.75
CA CYS A 308 -19.99 9.63 -4.91
C CYS A 308 -18.86 9.89 -3.92
N ILE A 309 -17.67 10.20 -4.43
CA ILE A 309 -16.49 10.49 -3.63
C ILE A 309 -16.12 11.97 -3.76
N VAL A 310 -16.04 12.66 -2.63
CA VAL A 310 -15.68 14.07 -2.55
C VAL A 310 -14.46 14.30 -1.68
N ASN A 311 -13.77 15.42 -1.90
CA ASN A 311 -12.47 15.69 -1.30
C ASN A 311 -12.52 16.14 0.16
N THR A 312 -13.70 16.58 0.67
CA THR A 312 -13.81 17.05 2.05
C THR A 312 -14.97 16.40 2.81
N LYS A 313 -14.77 16.20 4.12
CA LYS A 313 -15.81 15.67 5.02
C LYS A 313 -17.04 16.56 5.07
N LYS A 314 -16.84 17.88 5.04
CA LYS A 314 -17.93 18.86 5.05
C LYS A 314 -18.81 18.70 3.82
N CYS A 315 -18.21 18.61 2.64
CA CYS A 315 -18.94 18.42 1.39
C CYS A 315 -19.70 17.09 1.37
N ALA A 316 -19.09 16.00 1.86
CA ALA A 316 -19.77 14.71 1.98
C ALA A 316 -21.00 14.78 2.89
N GLN A 317 -20.91 15.48 4.01
CA GLN A 317 -22.04 15.68 4.93
C GLN A 317 -23.16 16.55 4.31
N GLU A 318 -22.80 17.62 3.62
CA GLU A 318 -23.76 18.51 2.95
C GLU A 318 -24.54 17.76 1.87
N LEU A 319 -23.85 17.01 1.00
CA LEU A 319 -24.49 16.18 -0.03
C LEU A 319 -25.36 15.08 0.58
N TYR A 320 -24.89 14.40 1.62
CA TYR A 320 -25.68 13.38 2.30
C TYR A 320 -26.98 13.94 2.83
N ARG A 321 -26.97 15.11 3.48
CA ARG A 321 -28.20 15.78 3.99
C ARG A 321 -29.18 16.15 2.87
N MET A 322 -28.69 16.50 1.67
CA MET A 322 -29.54 16.80 0.51
C MET A 322 -30.22 15.56 -0.08
N LEU A 323 -29.65 14.38 0.17
CA LEU A 323 -30.07 13.11 -0.37
C LEU A 323 -30.76 12.20 0.64
N GLU A 324 -30.73 12.56 1.92
CA GLU A 324 -31.16 11.73 3.04
C GLU A 324 -32.47 10.97 2.75
N GLY A 325 -32.41 9.64 2.91
CA GLY A 325 -33.52 8.76 2.58
C GLY A 325 -33.13 7.30 2.57
N GLU A 326 -34.07 6.43 2.24
CA GLU A 326 -33.81 5.01 2.19
C GLU A 326 -32.78 4.65 1.09
N GLY A 327 -31.78 3.86 1.47
CA GLY A 327 -30.72 3.42 0.56
C GLY A 327 -29.62 4.45 0.33
N VAL A 328 -29.58 5.54 1.07
CA VAL A 328 -28.50 6.54 1.02
C VAL A 328 -27.62 6.39 2.25
N TYR A 329 -26.31 6.35 2.05
CA TYR A 329 -25.31 6.14 3.10
C TYR A 329 -24.19 7.19 3.04
N HIS A 330 -23.63 7.50 4.20
CA HIS A 330 -22.44 8.35 4.34
C HIS A 330 -21.27 7.55 4.90
N LEU A 331 -20.07 7.73 4.33
CA LEU A 331 -18.83 7.13 4.80
C LEU A 331 -17.70 8.16 4.86
N SER A 332 -17.15 8.41 6.04
CA SER A 332 -15.97 9.27 6.20
C SER A 332 -15.16 8.87 7.45
N THR A 333 -13.95 9.42 7.56
CA THR A 333 -13.09 9.22 8.73
C THR A 333 -13.60 9.90 10.01
N SER A 334 -14.69 10.67 9.95
CA SER A 334 -15.37 11.21 11.14
C SER A 334 -16.18 10.14 11.90
N MET A 335 -16.39 8.97 11.29
CA MET A 335 -17.11 7.86 11.91
C MET A 335 -16.16 7.01 12.74
N TYR A 336 -16.58 6.59 13.94
CA TYR A 336 -15.81 5.63 14.71
C TYR A 336 -15.83 4.22 14.07
N PRO A 337 -14.79 3.39 14.29
CA PRO A 337 -14.59 2.16 13.52
C PRO A 337 -15.79 1.21 13.50
N ASN A 338 -16.41 0.95 14.64
CA ASN A 338 -17.55 0.01 14.74
C ASN A 338 -18.77 0.49 13.96
N HIS A 339 -19.07 1.80 14.00
CA HIS A 339 -20.16 2.37 13.21
C HIS A 339 -19.87 2.23 11.72
N ARG A 340 -18.63 2.50 11.30
CA ARG A 340 -18.21 2.32 9.91
C ARG A 340 -18.34 0.88 9.45
N LYS A 341 -17.90 -0.11 10.27
CA LYS A 341 -18.06 -1.55 9.99
C LYS A 341 -19.55 -1.92 9.82
N SER A 342 -20.44 -1.40 10.69
CA SER A 342 -21.88 -1.62 10.58
C SER A 342 -22.49 -1.04 9.29
N ILE A 343 -22.13 0.19 8.92
CA ILE A 343 -22.62 0.80 7.68
C ILE A 343 -22.11 0.07 6.44
N LEU A 344 -20.84 -0.32 6.41
CA LEU A 344 -20.26 -1.11 5.32
C LEU A 344 -20.98 -2.46 5.15
N LYS A 345 -21.36 -3.12 6.25
CA LYS A 345 -22.17 -4.34 6.20
C LYS A 345 -23.51 -4.10 5.54
N LYS A 346 -24.23 -3.05 5.94
CA LYS A 346 -25.54 -2.67 5.35
C LYS A 346 -25.42 -2.34 3.86
N ILE A 347 -24.34 -1.64 3.45
CA ILE A 347 -24.08 -1.32 2.04
C ILE A 347 -23.90 -2.61 1.24
N ARG A 348 -23.06 -3.54 1.72
CA ARG A 348 -22.82 -4.84 1.06
C ARG A 348 -24.10 -5.66 0.90
N GLU A 349 -24.91 -5.73 1.95
CA GLU A 349 -26.20 -6.42 1.92
C GLU A 349 -27.14 -5.82 0.85
N ARG A 350 -27.27 -4.48 0.79
CA ARG A 350 -28.11 -3.83 -0.23
C ARG A 350 -27.60 -4.02 -1.65
N LEU A 351 -26.28 -3.92 -1.85
CA LEU A 351 -25.67 -4.18 -3.16
C LEU A 351 -25.90 -5.63 -3.62
N ALA A 352 -25.72 -6.61 -2.72
CA ALA A 352 -25.98 -8.04 -3.01
C ALA A 352 -27.43 -8.30 -3.36
N GLU A 353 -28.38 -7.63 -2.68
CA GLU A 353 -29.81 -7.72 -2.93
C GLU A 353 -30.29 -6.84 -4.11
N LYS A 354 -29.38 -6.14 -4.79
CA LYS A 354 -29.69 -5.21 -5.90
C LYS A 354 -30.73 -4.13 -5.52
N ARG A 355 -30.79 -3.75 -4.25
CA ARG A 355 -31.63 -2.64 -3.77
C ARG A 355 -30.92 -1.30 -4.00
N LYS A 356 -31.72 -0.21 -4.03
CA LYS A 356 -31.17 1.14 -4.15
C LYS A 356 -30.06 1.37 -3.12
N CYS A 357 -28.85 1.74 -3.57
CA CYS A 357 -27.69 2.00 -2.74
C CYS A 357 -26.86 3.15 -3.32
N VAL A 358 -26.99 4.33 -2.73
CA VAL A 358 -26.21 5.52 -3.07
C VAL A 358 -25.31 5.85 -1.88
N VAL A 359 -24.01 5.87 -2.11
CA VAL A 359 -23.02 6.10 -1.06
C VAL A 359 -22.30 7.41 -1.29
N ILE A 360 -22.33 8.30 -0.32
CA ILE A 360 -21.56 9.55 -0.32
C ILE A 360 -20.35 9.36 0.60
N ALA A 361 -19.16 9.49 0.06
CA ALA A 361 -17.92 9.18 0.79
C ALA A 361 -16.82 10.21 0.58
N THR A 362 -15.82 10.17 1.45
CA THR A 362 -14.50 10.75 1.19
C THR A 362 -13.57 9.67 0.61
N SER A 363 -12.31 10.01 0.31
CA SER A 363 -11.28 9.07 -0.20
C SER A 363 -11.10 7.78 0.63
N LEU A 364 -11.72 7.69 1.81
CA LEU A 364 -11.71 6.49 2.65
C LEU A 364 -12.11 5.20 1.91
N VAL A 365 -12.95 5.29 0.87
CA VAL A 365 -13.47 4.14 0.12
C VAL A 365 -12.65 3.81 -1.13
N GLU A 366 -11.68 4.64 -1.50
CA GLU A 366 -10.80 4.43 -2.67
C GLU A 366 -9.93 3.21 -2.48
N ALA A 367 -9.45 2.98 -1.26
CA ALA A 367 -8.67 1.80 -0.92
C ALA A 367 -9.30 1.01 0.24
N GLY A 368 -9.11 -0.30 0.26
CA GLY A 368 -9.46 -1.15 1.40
C GLY A 368 -10.93 -1.47 1.62
N VAL A 369 -11.80 -1.10 0.70
CA VAL A 369 -13.21 -1.45 0.81
C VAL A 369 -13.64 -2.23 -0.42
N ASP A 370 -14.15 -3.44 -0.20
CA ASP A 370 -14.67 -4.28 -1.28
C ASP A 370 -16.14 -3.96 -1.53
N LEU A 371 -16.35 -3.02 -2.46
CA LEU A 371 -17.66 -2.56 -2.92
C LEU A 371 -17.64 -2.48 -4.45
N ASP A 372 -18.76 -2.80 -5.08
CA ASP A 372 -18.94 -2.78 -6.52
C ASP A 372 -20.17 -1.94 -6.88
N PHE A 373 -19.95 -0.84 -7.59
CA PHE A 373 -20.99 0.09 -8.01
C PHE A 373 -21.09 0.12 -9.54
N LYS A 374 -22.28 0.43 -10.02
CA LYS A 374 -22.53 0.62 -11.47
C LYS A 374 -21.93 1.95 -11.96
N HIS A 375 -22.15 3.03 -11.19
CA HIS A 375 -21.63 4.36 -11.51
C HIS A 375 -20.82 4.92 -10.33
N VAL A 376 -19.74 5.62 -10.66
CA VAL A 376 -18.94 6.34 -9.68
C VAL A 376 -18.83 7.81 -10.07
N TYR A 377 -19.11 8.68 -9.13
CA TYR A 377 -18.95 10.12 -9.23
C TYR A 377 -17.73 10.51 -8.40
N ARG A 378 -16.70 11.08 -9.02
CA ARG A 378 -15.46 11.46 -8.32
C ARG A 378 -15.17 12.93 -8.53
N GLN A 379 -15.14 13.71 -7.44
CA GLN A 379 -14.60 15.07 -7.49
C GLN A 379 -13.14 15.02 -7.91
N ILE A 380 -12.71 15.90 -8.83
CA ILE A 380 -11.33 15.93 -9.33
C ILE A 380 -10.32 15.97 -8.18
N ALA A 381 -9.35 15.08 -8.25
CA ALA A 381 -8.26 14.89 -7.30
C ALA A 381 -7.00 14.45 -8.06
N GLY A 382 -5.99 13.85 -7.42
CA GLY A 382 -4.87 13.23 -8.11
C GLY A 382 -5.32 12.10 -9.04
N ILE A 383 -4.59 11.86 -10.13
CA ILE A 383 -4.90 10.80 -11.11
C ILE A 383 -4.97 9.43 -10.42
N ASP A 384 -4.05 9.14 -9.53
CA ASP A 384 -4.02 7.92 -8.71
C ASP A 384 -5.31 7.71 -7.91
N SER A 385 -5.81 8.77 -7.28
CA SER A 385 -7.05 8.76 -6.51
C SER A 385 -8.28 8.55 -7.40
N MET A 386 -8.32 9.18 -8.59
CA MET A 386 -9.41 8.99 -9.55
C MET A 386 -9.43 7.56 -10.10
N ILE A 387 -8.29 6.96 -10.40
CA ILE A 387 -8.18 5.56 -10.85
C ILE A 387 -8.57 4.58 -9.73
N GLN A 388 -8.19 4.85 -8.47
CA GLN A 388 -8.63 4.04 -7.33
C GLN A 388 -10.15 4.11 -7.12
N ALA A 389 -10.75 5.29 -7.28
CA ALA A 389 -12.21 5.45 -7.26
C ALA A 389 -12.88 4.65 -8.39
N ALA A 390 -12.33 4.72 -9.60
CA ALA A 390 -12.79 3.93 -10.75
C ALA A 390 -12.72 2.42 -10.49
N GLY A 391 -11.74 1.95 -9.72
CA GLY A 391 -11.65 0.58 -9.26
C GLY A 391 -12.80 0.11 -8.37
N ARG A 392 -13.75 0.98 -8.02
CA ARG A 392 -15.02 0.67 -7.33
C ARG A 392 -16.21 0.63 -8.28
N CYS A 393 -16.00 0.96 -9.55
CA CYS A 393 -16.98 0.88 -10.61
C CYS A 393 -16.79 -0.42 -11.38
N ASN A 394 -17.86 -1.22 -11.54
CA ASN A 394 -17.82 -2.49 -12.26
C ASN A 394 -16.64 -3.39 -11.84
N ARG A 395 -16.36 -3.40 -10.55
CA ARG A 395 -15.18 -4.08 -9.98
C ARG A 395 -15.14 -5.56 -10.31
N GLU A 396 -16.30 -6.21 -10.32
CA GLU A 396 -16.43 -7.62 -10.64
C GLU A 396 -16.53 -7.91 -12.14
N GLY A 397 -16.57 -6.88 -13.00
CA GLY A 397 -16.68 -7.02 -14.45
C GLY A 397 -17.99 -7.61 -14.91
N LYS A 398 -19.08 -7.46 -14.15
CA LYS A 398 -20.41 -8.03 -14.47
C LYS A 398 -21.19 -7.20 -15.49
N ASN A 399 -20.87 -5.92 -15.61
CA ASN A 399 -21.51 -4.99 -16.53
C ASN A 399 -20.62 -4.74 -17.76
N LYS A 400 -21.22 -4.29 -18.86
CA LYS A 400 -20.43 -3.81 -19.99
C LYS A 400 -19.69 -2.52 -19.61
N THR A 401 -18.52 -2.32 -20.19
CA THR A 401 -17.71 -1.11 -19.98
C THR A 401 -18.49 0.16 -20.31
N SER A 402 -19.23 0.16 -21.44
CA SER A 402 -20.10 1.27 -21.87
C SER A 402 -21.20 1.66 -20.89
N ASP A 403 -21.62 0.71 -20.03
CA ASP A 403 -22.69 0.91 -19.05
C ASP A 403 -22.16 1.26 -17.65
N SER A 404 -20.83 1.39 -17.51
CA SER A 404 -20.12 1.55 -16.25
C SER A 404 -19.28 2.83 -16.30
N ASN A 405 -19.88 3.93 -15.84
CA ASN A 405 -19.26 5.25 -16.01
C ASN A 405 -18.66 5.80 -14.70
N VAL A 406 -17.50 6.40 -14.86
CA VAL A 406 -16.84 7.22 -13.83
C VAL A 406 -16.97 8.69 -14.23
N TYR A 407 -17.83 9.40 -13.52
CA TYR A 407 -18.08 10.83 -13.76
C TYR A 407 -17.11 11.68 -12.94
N LEU A 408 -16.23 12.41 -13.62
CA LEU A 408 -15.33 13.37 -13.00
C LEU A 408 -15.98 14.75 -12.97
N PHE A 409 -15.89 15.42 -11.82
CA PHE A 409 -16.52 16.72 -11.66
C PHE A 409 -15.76 17.65 -10.71
N GLU A 410 -16.05 18.94 -10.82
CA GLU A 410 -15.68 19.95 -9.84
C GLU A 410 -16.91 20.66 -9.30
N PHE A 411 -16.82 21.24 -8.09
CA PHE A 411 -17.87 22.11 -7.60
C PHE A 411 -17.63 23.56 -7.99
N ASP A 412 -18.72 24.26 -8.36
CA ASP A 412 -18.69 25.70 -8.66
C ASP A 412 -18.15 26.54 -7.48
N ASP A 413 -18.35 26.06 -6.25
CA ASP A 413 -17.98 26.68 -4.97
C ASP A 413 -16.86 25.94 -4.24
N ALA A 414 -16.05 25.16 -4.95
CA ALA A 414 -14.97 24.40 -4.36
C ALA A 414 -13.90 25.33 -3.76
N GLY A 415 -13.83 25.36 -2.43
CA GLY A 415 -12.73 26.00 -1.73
C GLY A 415 -11.38 25.31 -2.04
N ILE A 416 -10.29 26.06 -2.02
CA ILE A 416 -8.95 25.52 -2.24
C ILE A 416 -8.57 24.57 -1.10
N ILE A 417 -8.38 23.30 -1.43
CA ILE A 417 -7.83 22.30 -0.49
C ILE A 417 -6.31 22.40 -0.52
N ARG A 418 -5.74 23.27 0.29
CA ARG A 418 -4.31 23.60 0.28
C ARG A 418 -3.38 22.37 0.34
N SER A 419 -3.77 21.32 1.06
CA SER A 419 -2.96 20.09 1.19
C SER A 419 -2.92 19.23 -0.06
N GLN A 420 -3.87 19.38 -0.97
CA GLN A 420 -4.01 18.60 -2.21
C GLN A 420 -3.99 19.48 -3.48
N SER A 421 -3.79 20.80 -3.34
CA SER A 421 -3.87 21.72 -4.47
C SER A 421 -2.93 21.31 -5.60
N LEU A 422 -1.69 21.01 -5.30
CA LEU A 422 -0.70 20.64 -6.32
C LEU A 422 -1.10 19.35 -7.06
N GLN A 423 -1.57 18.32 -6.37
CA GLN A 423 -2.05 17.09 -7.00
C GLN A 423 -3.26 17.36 -7.91
N ILE A 424 -4.19 18.20 -7.45
CA ILE A 424 -5.38 18.59 -8.21
C ILE A 424 -4.98 19.42 -9.44
N ASP A 425 -4.10 20.39 -9.29
CA ASP A 425 -3.68 21.28 -10.38
C ASP A 425 -2.87 20.50 -11.43
N THR A 426 -1.98 19.59 -10.99
CA THR A 426 -1.28 18.67 -11.89
C THR A 426 -2.24 17.75 -12.61
N ALA A 427 -3.23 17.18 -11.92
CA ALA A 427 -4.24 16.32 -12.54
C ALA A 427 -5.07 17.06 -13.58
N LYS A 428 -5.45 18.33 -13.33
CA LYS A 428 -6.17 19.16 -14.31
C LYS A 428 -5.35 19.40 -15.59
N SER A 429 -4.05 19.67 -15.44
CA SER A 429 -3.15 19.80 -16.59
C SER A 429 -3.08 18.49 -17.40
N ILE A 430 -3.03 17.34 -16.73
CA ILE A 430 -3.03 16.03 -17.39
C ILE A 430 -4.35 15.74 -18.10
N LEU A 431 -5.50 16.07 -17.48
CA LEU A 431 -6.82 15.86 -18.07
C LEU A 431 -7.04 16.68 -19.36
N SER A 432 -6.24 17.73 -19.63
CA SER A 432 -6.27 18.47 -20.89
C SER A 432 -5.46 17.79 -21.99
N ASP A 433 -4.49 16.94 -21.63
CA ASP A 433 -3.53 16.37 -22.56
C ASP A 433 -3.89 14.91 -22.95
N TYR A 434 -4.64 14.21 -22.10
CA TYR A 434 -4.98 12.80 -22.25
C TYR A 434 -6.49 12.55 -22.22
N GLU A 435 -6.99 11.75 -23.15
CA GLU A 435 -8.40 11.33 -23.18
C GLU A 435 -8.68 10.21 -22.16
N GLU A 436 -7.71 9.31 -21.97
CA GLU A 436 -7.83 8.14 -21.07
C GLU A 436 -6.86 8.28 -19.89
N ILE A 437 -7.39 8.55 -18.72
CA ILE A 437 -6.57 8.78 -17.51
C ILE A 437 -5.96 7.52 -16.92
N ALA A 438 -6.44 6.35 -17.32
CA ALA A 438 -5.91 5.06 -16.86
C ALA A 438 -4.79 4.53 -17.78
N ASP A 439 -4.40 5.26 -18.81
CA ASP A 439 -3.26 4.90 -19.64
C ASP A 439 -1.94 5.06 -18.88
N LEU A 440 -1.01 4.15 -19.14
CA LEU A 440 0.28 4.10 -18.43
C LEU A 440 1.10 5.38 -18.66
N ASP A 441 1.06 5.94 -19.88
CA ASP A 441 1.75 7.19 -20.21
C ASP A 441 1.16 8.38 -19.45
N CYS A 442 -0.18 8.45 -19.34
CA CYS A 442 -0.88 9.44 -18.54
C CYS A 442 -0.47 9.38 -17.06
N ILE A 443 -0.44 8.17 -16.50
CA ILE A 443 -0.04 7.95 -15.10
C ILE A 443 1.42 8.37 -14.89
N THR A 444 2.31 7.97 -15.78
CA THR A 444 3.74 8.28 -15.69
C THR A 444 3.98 9.78 -15.78
N ASP A 445 3.37 10.45 -16.76
CA ASP A 445 3.50 11.90 -16.94
C ASP A 445 2.93 12.69 -15.73
N TYR A 446 1.81 12.22 -15.16
CA TYR A 446 1.27 12.82 -13.94
C TYR A 446 2.28 12.79 -12.78
N PHE A 447 2.87 11.64 -12.48
CA PHE A 447 3.83 11.53 -11.38
C PHE A 447 5.12 12.30 -11.68
N SER A 448 5.64 12.27 -12.90
CA SER A 448 6.81 13.04 -13.30
C SER A 448 6.59 14.55 -13.13
N ARG A 449 5.46 15.09 -13.61
CA ARG A 449 5.11 16.50 -13.39
C ARG A 449 4.93 16.82 -11.91
N LEU A 450 4.26 15.95 -11.15
CA LEU A 450 4.05 16.14 -9.72
C LEU A 450 5.38 16.18 -8.95
N TYR A 451 6.30 15.29 -9.26
CA TYR A 451 7.61 15.24 -8.61
C TYR A 451 8.50 16.41 -9.01
N HIS A 452 8.46 16.81 -10.28
CA HIS A 452 9.16 17.99 -10.77
C HIS A 452 8.68 19.26 -10.04
N HIS A 453 7.37 19.46 -9.92
CA HIS A 453 6.79 20.59 -9.20
C HIS A 453 7.09 20.56 -7.69
N ARG A 454 7.20 19.39 -7.09
CA ARG A 454 7.57 19.23 -5.67
C ARG A 454 9.04 19.53 -5.42
N GLY A 455 9.94 19.15 -6.32
CA GLY A 455 11.37 19.40 -6.20
C GLY A 455 11.96 19.06 -4.84
N GLU A 456 12.55 20.06 -4.17
CA GLU A 456 13.13 19.89 -2.83
C GLU A 456 12.09 19.57 -1.73
N THR A 457 10.81 19.85 -1.96
CA THR A 457 9.75 19.57 -0.98
C THR A 457 9.35 18.09 -0.89
N LEU A 458 9.98 17.21 -1.68
CA LEU A 458 9.93 15.76 -1.51
C LEU A 458 10.69 15.29 -0.25
N ASP A 459 11.46 16.17 0.36
CA ASP A 459 11.98 16.09 1.74
C ASP A 459 11.63 17.39 2.48
N LYS A 460 10.35 17.65 2.65
CA LYS A 460 9.82 18.91 3.21
C LYS A 460 10.40 19.28 4.57
N LYS A 461 10.78 18.29 5.36
CA LYS A 461 11.39 18.46 6.69
C LYS A 461 12.90 18.52 6.64
N ASN A 462 13.47 18.41 5.43
CA ASN A 462 14.93 18.42 5.22
C ASN A 462 15.65 17.37 6.10
N ILE A 463 15.12 16.15 6.10
CA ILE A 463 15.62 15.03 6.89
C ILE A 463 16.99 14.56 6.39
N MET A 464 17.16 14.46 5.06
CA MET A 464 18.42 13.99 4.47
C MET A 464 19.60 14.88 4.81
N ASN A 465 19.37 16.16 5.10
CA ASN A 465 20.43 17.07 5.50
C ASN A 465 20.95 16.84 6.94
N GLU A 466 20.14 16.18 7.79
CA GLU A 466 20.55 15.85 9.18
C GLU A 466 21.60 14.75 9.25
N PHE A 467 21.77 13.99 8.15
CA PHE A 467 22.79 12.95 8.04
C PHE A 467 24.10 13.43 7.43
N LYS A 468 24.14 14.64 6.84
CA LYS A 468 25.35 15.17 6.20
C LYS A 468 26.43 15.49 7.23
N ARG A 469 27.73 15.29 6.85
CA ARG A 469 28.93 15.58 7.66
C ARG A 469 28.99 14.75 8.95
N ILE A 470 28.55 13.48 8.90
CA ILE A 470 28.61 12.53 10.04
C ILE A 470 27.87 13.05 11.29
N LYS A 471 26.95 14.00 11.15
CA LYS A 471 26.24 14.56 12.29
C LYS A 471 25.29 13.58 12.97
N CYS A 472 24.73 12.61 12.25
CA CYS A 472 23.82 11.55 12.75
C CYS A 472 22.83 12.08 13.81
N ASN A 473 22.11 13.15 13.50
CA ASN A 473 21.18 13.81 14.43
C ASN A 473 19.89 12.99 14.63
N PHE A 474 20.01 11.79 15.18
CA PHE A 474 18.90 10.83 15.32
C PHE A 474 17.67 11.38 16.04
N GLU A 475 17.89 12.20 17.09
CA GLU A 475 16.79 12.85 17.81
C GLU A 475 16.05 13.86 16.94
N THR A 476 16.78 14.68 16.19
CA THR A 476 16.18 15.67 15.27
C THR A 476 15.44 14.99 14.13
N VAL A 477 16.01 13.94 13.55
CA VAL A 477 15.36 13.12 12.51
C VAL A 477 14.04 12.54 13.05
N ALA A 478 14.05 11.92 14.21
CA ALA A 478 12.86 11.33 14.82
C ALA A 478 11.76 12.34 15.18
N LYS A 479 12.12 13.59 15.44
CA LYS A 479 11.14 14.68 15.67
C LYS A 479 10.57 15.22 14.36
N LYS A 480 11.34 15.14 13.28
CA LYS A 480 10.94 15.63 11.96
C LYS A 480 10.11 14.61 11.19
N PHE A 481 10.41 13.34 11.37
CA PHE A 481 9.69 12.22 10.74
C PHE A 481 8.43 11.88 11.53
#